data_468ca0c5afce96cff5f10a9f2d9a380d
#
_entry.id   468ca0c5afce96cff5f10a9f2d9a380d
#
_cell.length_a   1.000
_cell.length_b   1.000
_cell.length_c   1.000
_cell.angle_alpha   90.00
_cell.angle_beta   90.00
_cell.angle_gamma   90.00
#
_symmetry.space_group_name_H-M   'P 1'
#
loop_
_entity.id
_entity.type
_entity.pdbx_description
1 polymer ?
#
loop_
_entity_poly.entity_id
_entity_poly.type
_entity_poly.pdbx_seq_one_letter_code
_entity_poly.pdbx_strand_id
1 'polypeptide(L)'
;MQSLSPTSRYLLALKEGRHQPDDVQQEAVSRLDTIYQELQTQPAPVASGGGLRAKFGKLLGKREPAAGTAPVRGLYMWGGVGRGKTWLMDLFYQSLPGERKQRLHFHRFMLRVHEELTTLQGHSDPLEIVADRFKAETDVLCFDEFFVSDITDAMLLGGLMKALFARGITLVATSNIPPDELYRNGLQRARFLPAIDAIKQHCDIMNVDAGIDYRLRTLTQAHLWLSPLNNDTREQMDKLWLALAGAPRAAGPTLEINHRELPTLGVENQTLAASFATLCVDARSQHDYIALSRLFHTVMLFDVPVMTAQLESEARRFIALVDEFYERHVKLVVSAAVPLYDIYQGERLKFEFQRCLSRLQEMQSEEYLKRPHMP
;
A
#
# COMPACT_ATOMS: atom_id res chain seq x y z
N MET A 1 25.97 21.58 7.34
CA MET A 1 24.56 21.62 7.72
C MET A 1 24.20 20.23 8.25
N GLN A 2 23.81 20.13 9.52
CA GLN A 2 23.30 18.85 10.05
C GLN A 2 22.03 18.49 9.29
N SER A 3 21.96 17.29 8.75
CA SER A 3 20.75 16.82 8.09
C SER A 3 19.64 16.68 9.13
N LEU A 4 18.43 17.14 8.80
CA LEU A 4 17.29 16.99 9.67
C LEU A 4 16.93 15.50 9.82
N SER A 5 16.68 15.04 11.05
CA SER A 5 16.22 13.67 11.31
C SER A 5 14.84 13.40 10.71
N PRO A 6 14.43 12.13 10.53
CA PRO A 6 13.08 11.79 10.11
C PRO A 6 11.99 12.45 10.96
N THR A 7 12.11 12.42 12.28
CA THR A 7 11.16 13.08 13.19
C THR A 7 11.12 14.58 12.95
N SER A 8 12.27 15.25 12.81
CA SER A 8 12.30 16.69 12.56
C SER A 8 11.64 17.08 11.25
N ARG A 9 11.84 16.28 10.18
CA ARG A 9 11.18 16.48 8.89
C ARG A 9 9.65 16.27 8.97
N TYR A 10 9.23 15.27 9.71
CA TYR A 10 7.80 15.00 9.95
C TYR A 10 7.13 16.18 10.67
N LEU A 11 7.70 16.62 11.77
CA LEU A 11 7.15 17.76 12.54
C LEU A 11 7.11 19.04 11.71
N LEU A 12 8.11 19.27 10.87
CA LEU A 12 8.12 20.41 9.96
C LEU A 12 6.98 20.33 8.95
N ALA A 13 6.75 19.18 8.34
CA ALA A 13 5.67 18.96 7.39
C ALA A 13 4.27 19.17 8.03
N LEU A 14 4.09 18.74 9.28
CA LEU A 14 2.86 19.00 10.05
C LEU A 14 2.68 20.50 10.32
N LYS A 15 3.74 21.18 10.75
CA LYS A 15 3.71 22.63 11.02
C LYS A 15 3.39 23.47 9.80
N GLU A 16 3.87 23.05 8.64
CA GLU A 16 3.59 23.71 7.36
C GLU A 16 2.22 23.32 6.77
N GLY A 17 1.44 22.47 7.44
CA GLY A 17 0.12 22.05 6.99
C GLY A 17 0.12 21.16 5.75
N ARG A 18 1.29 20.62 5.38
CA ARG A 18 1.44 19.72 4.22
C ARG A 18 0.89 18.32 4.47
N HIS A 19 0.81 17.93 5.74
CA HIS A 19 0.28 16.64 6.19
C HIS A 19 -0.54 16.80 7.46
N GLN A 20 -1.50 15.89 7.64
CA GLN A 20 -2.29 15.77 8.86
C GLN A 20 -1.60 14.80 9.84
N PRO A 21 -1.73 15.02 11.15
CA PRO A 21 -1.25 14.06 12.14
C PRO A 21 -1.92 12.70 11.97
N ASP A 22 -1.12 11.65 11.97
CA ASP A 22 -1.55 10.26 11.89
C ASP A 22 -0.69 9.42 12.84
N ASP A 23 -1.32 8.72 13.78
CA ASP A 23 -0.62 8.00 14.85
C ASP A 23 0.28 6.89 14.29
N VAL A 24 -0.15 6.22 13.22
CA VAL A 24 0.65 5.15 12.61
C VAL A 24 1.80 5.71 11.78
N GLN A 25 1.58 6.81 11.07
CA GLN A 25 2.69 7.51 10.42
C GLN A 25 3.70 8.01 11.46
N GLN A 26 3.24 8.52 12.59
CA GLN A 26 4.11 8.94 13.68
C GLN A 26 4.92 7.78 14.26
N GLU A 27 4.30 6.61 14.45
CA GLU A 27 5.00 5.39 14.86
C GLU A 27 6.05 4.95 13.82
N ALA A 28 5.68 4.96 12.53
CA ALA A 28 6.61 4.66 11.45
C ALA A 28 7.80 5.62 11.43
N VAL A 29 7.56 6.91 11.56
CA VAL A 29 8.61 7.93 11.64
C VAL A 29 9.51 7.70 12.85
N SER A 30 8.95 7.34 14.01
CA SER A 30 9.73 7.03 15.21
C SER A 30 10.68 5.84 14.99
N ARG A 31 10.20 4.78 14.33
CA ARG A 31 11.03 3.62 13.96
C ARG A 31 12.11 3.98 12.94
N LEU A 32 11.77 4.77 11.93
CA LEU A 32 12.73 5.27 10.94
C LEU A 32 13.79 6.18 11.58
N ASP A 33 13.40 7.00 12.55
CA ASP A 33 14.33 7.85 13.31
C ASP A 33 15.30 7.01 14.14
N THR A 34 14.82 5.93 14.77
CA THR A 34 15.69 4.98 15.49
C THR A 34 16.73 4.37 14.56
N ILE A 35 16.34 3.91 13.38
CA ILE A 35 17.27 3.38 12.37
C ILE A 35 18.28 4.46 11.97
N TYR A 36 17.81 5.68 11.72
CA TYR A 36 18.67 6.82 11.37
C TYR A 36 19.72 7.09 12.46
N GLN A 37 19.34 7.10 13.74
CA GLN A 37 20.24 7.31 14.86
C GLN A 37 21.27 6.17 15.00
N GLU A 38 20.82 4.92 14.90
CA GLU A 38 21.68 3.75 14.99
C GLU A 38 22.73 3.72 13.86
N LEU A 39 22.33 4.08 12.64
CA LEU A 39 23.25 4.16 11.50
C LEU A 39 24.35 5.21 11.71
N GLN A 40 24.05 6.30 12.40
CA GLN A 40 25.04 7.34 12.67
C GLN A 40 25.99 6.98 13.82
N THR A 41 25.57 6.16 14.76
CA THR A 41 26.39 5.72 15.91
C THR A 41 27.30 4.56 15.58
N GLN A 42 27.11 3.88 14.45
CA GLN A 42 28.02 2.82 14.02
C GLN A 42 29.39 3.41 13.67
N PRO A 43 30.50 2.81 14.17
CA PRO A 43 31.81 3.24 13.77
C PRO A 43 31.98 3.07 12.26
N ALA A 44 32.54 4.07 11.61
CA ALA A 44 32.87 4.00 10.20
C ALA A 44 33.66 2.71 9.93
N PRO A 45 33.38 2.00 8.82
CA PRO A 45 34.14 0.80 8.48
C PRO A 45 35.62 1.19 8.44
N VAL A 46 36.40 0.57 9.30
CA VAL A 46 37.85 0.77 9.30
C VAL A 46 38.33 0.31 7.93
N ALA A 47 38.74 1.27 7.13
CA ALA A 47 39.42 0.97 5.88
C ALA A 47 40.57 0.04 6.26
N SER A 48 40.50 -1.21 5.84
CA SER A 48 41.54 -2.20 6.09
C SER A 48 42.80 -1.73 5.34
N GLY A 49 43.60 -0.92 6.04
CA GLY A 49 44.93 -0.61 5.62
C GLY A 49 45.68 -1.92 5.39
N GLY A 50 46.20 -2.08 4.18
CA GLY A 50 46.86 -3.29 3.73
C GLY A 50 48.06 -3.65 4.57
N GLY A 51 47.83 -4.34 5.70
CA GLY A 51 48.88 -4.95 6.50
C GLY A 51 49.13 -6.41 6.03
N LEU A 52 50.37 -6.81 6.04
CA LEU A 52 50.84 -8.14 5.64
C LEU A 52 50.08 -9.34 6.26
N ARG A 53 49.32 -9.13 7.32
CA ARG A 53 48.43 -10.16 7.94
C ARG A 53 47.19 -10.51 7.11
N ALA A 54 46.68 -9.61 6.25
CA ALA A 54 45.55 -9.90 5.40
C ALA A 54 45.87 -10.85 4.22
N LYS A 55 47.15 -11.01 3.87
CA LYS A 55 47.59 -11.95 2.83
C LYS A 55 47.67 -13.40 3.32
N PHE A 56 47.91 -13.65 4.60
CA PHE A 56 47.98 -15.00 5.13
C PHE A 56 46.63 -15.66 5.42
N GLY A 57 45.58 -14.85 5.72
CA GLY A 57 44.22 -15.37 5.95
C GLY A 57 43.54 -15.92 4.71
N LYS A 58 43.94 -15.42 3.50
CA LYS A 58 43.40 -15.89 2.22
C LYS A 58 43.87 -17.29 1.83
N LEU A 59 44.97 -17.77 2.44
CA LEU A 59 45.56 -19.08 2.12
C LEU A 59 44.89 -20.23 2.90
N LEU A 60 44.15 -19.96 3.97
CA LEU A 60 43.57 -20.97 4.85
C LEU A 60 42.04 -21.12 4.78
N GLY A 61 41.40 -20.52 3.82
CA GLY A 61 39.99 -20.79 3.50
C GLY A 61 38.96 -20.47 4.63
N LYS A 62 39.38 -19.83 5.72
CA LYS A 62 38.48 -19.37 6.79
C LYS A 62 38.28 -17.88 6.67
N ARG A 63 37.17 -17.47 6.07
CA ARG A 63 36.63 -16.11 6.24
C ARG A 63 36.12 -16.03 7.69
N GLU A 64 36.91 -15.43 8.59
CA GLU A 64 36.33 -14.91 9.80
C GLU A 64 35.44 -13.75 9.43
N PRO A 65 34.16 -13.70 9.90
CA PRO A 65 33.38 -12.48 9.80
C PRO A 65 34.15 -11.41 10.57
N ALA A 66 34.42 -10.29 9.91
CA ALA A 66 34.95 -9.11 10.59
C ALA A 66 34.07 -8.90 11.83
N ALA A 67 34.69 -8.80 13.01
CA ALA A 67 34.02 -8.44 14.26
C ALA A 67 33.42 -7.04 14.08
N GLY A 68 32.28 -6.99 13.47
CA GLY A 68 31.49 -5.79 13.17
C GLY A 68 30.31 -5.76 14.10
N THR A 69 30.03 -4.60 14.62
CA THR A 69 28.79 -4.17 15.26
C THR A 69 27.59 -4.89 14.65
N ALA A 70 26.66 -5.33 15.50
CA ALA A 70 25.42 -5.99 15.04
C ALA A 70 24.75 -5.12 13.94
N PRO A 71 24.28 -5.73 12.87
CA PRO A 71 23.66 -4.97 11.79
C PRO A 71 22.44 -4.22 12.33
N VAL A 72 22.25 -2.97 11.86
CA VAL A 72 21.07 -2.18 12.22
C VAL A 72 19.83 -2.84 11.64
N ARG A 73 18.84 -3.09 12.50
CA ARG A 73 17.58 -3.69 12.11
C ARG A 73 16.79 -2.71 11.26
N GLY A 74 16.34 -3.13 10.08
CA GLY A 74 15.59 -2.31 9.15
C GLY A 74 14.09 -2.30 9.41
N LEU A 75 13.33 -1.79 8.45
CA LEU A 75 11.87 -1.68 8.52
C LEU A 75 11.24 -2.08 7.19
N TYR A 76 10.25 -2.96 7.26
CA TYR A 76 9.39 -3.32 6.14
C TYR A 76 8.00 -2.74 6.40
N MET A 77 7.63 -1.70 5.66
CA MET A 77 6.35 -1.01 5.76
C MET A 77 5.40 -1.54 4.69
N TRP A 78 4.26 -2.04 5.10
CA TRP A 78 3.28 -2.52 4.13
C TRP A 78 1.88 -1.96 4.40
N GLY A 79 1.04 -1.95 3.36
CA GLY A 79 -0.32 -1.46 3.40
C GLY A 79 -0.82 -1.06 2.03
N GLY A 80 -2.09 -0.71 1.92
CA GLY A 80 -2.73 -0.32 0.67
C GLY A 80 -2.10 0.90 -0.02
N VAL A 81 -2.51 1.13 -1.23
CA VAL A 81 -2.06 2.30 -2.02
C VAL A 81 -2.54 3.60 -1.36
N GLY A 82 -1.75 4.67 -1.43
CA GLY A 82 -2.12 5.99 -0.92
C GLY A 82 -1.97 6.17 0.61
N ARG A 83 -1.22 5.31 1.29
CA ARG A 83 -0.99 5.36 2.76
C ARG A 83 0.22 6.16 3.19
N GLY A 84 0.81 6.90 2.29
CA GLY A 84 1.98 7.71 2.62
C GLY A 84 3.29 6.94 2.72
N LYS A 85 3.36 5.67 2.31
CA LYS A 85 4.59 4.87 2.34
C LYS A 85 5.73 5.53 1.59
N THR A 86 5.45 6.04 0.40
CA THR A 86 6.44 6.76 -0.42
C THR A 86 6.96 8.00 0.30
N TRP A 87 6.07 8.76 0.92
CA TRP A 87 6.46 9.93 1.69
C TRP A 87 7.28 9.58 2.93
N LEU A 88 6.91 8.52 3.66
CA LEU A 88 7.72 8.02 4.79
C LEU A 88 9.13 7.60 4.32
N MET A 89 9.22 6.94 3.18
CA MET A 89 10.50 6.61 2.56
C MET A 89 11.29 7.87 2.18
N ASP A 90 10.63 8.89 1.63
CA ASP A 90 11.26 10.19 1.31
C ASP A 90 11.84 10.84 2.55
N LEU A 91 11.08 10.91 3.65
CA LEU A 91 11.56 11.45 4.92
C LEU A 91 12.83 10.74 5.40
N PHE A 92 12.81 9.42 5.37
CA PHE A 92 13.95 8.61 5.81
C PHE A 92 15.18 8.81 4.90
N TYR A 93 14.99 8.61 3.61
CA TYR A 93 16.10 8.67 2.64
C TYR A 93 16.75 10.04 2.59
N GLN A 94 15.96 11.11 2.62
CA GLN A 94 16.48 12.49 2.63
C GLN A 94 17.18 12.86 3.95
N SER A 95 16.87 12.16 5.04
CA SER A 95 17.52 12.38 6.34
C SER A 95 18.90 11.75 6.40
N LEU A 96 19.14 10.67 5.67
CA LEU A 96 20.40 9.95 5.69
C LEU A 96 21.54 10.83 5.13
N PRO A 97 22.63 11.02 5.91
CA PRO A 97 23.78 11.75 5.44
C PRO A 97 24.63 10.92 4.47
N GLY A 98 25.40 11.59 3.62
CA GLY A 98 26.39 10.96 2.75
C GLY A 98 25.76 10.25 1.54
N GLU A 99 26.64 9.52 0.83
CA GLU A 99 26.28 8.89 -0.44
C GLU A 99 26.14 7.35 -0.35
N ARG A 100 26.48 6.74 0.78
CA ARG A 100 26.39 5.29 0.97
C ARG A 100 24.98 4.83 1.29
N LYS A 101 24.03 5.28 0.48
CA LYS A 101 22.60 4.96 0.51
C LYS A 101 22.10 4.79 -0.91
N GLN A 102 21.23 3.83 -1.14
CA GLN A 102 20.58 3.64 -2.44
C GLN A 102 19.08 3.48 -2.26
N ARG A 103 18.32 4.11 -3.14
CA ARG A 103 16.88 3.95 -3.25
C ARG A 103 16.52 3.53 -4.66
N LEU A 104 15.84 2.39 -4.77
CA LEU A 104 15.47 1.78 -6.04
C LEU A 104 14.06 1.20 -5.94
N HIS A 105 13.30 1.26 -7.02
CA HIS A 105 12.19 0.34 -7.18
C HIS A 105 12.72 -1.08 -7.14
N PHE A 106 12.03 -1.98 -6.43
CA PHE A 106 12.47 -3.36 -6.29
C PHE A 106 12.69 -4.05 -7.64
N HIS A 107 11.84 -3.77 -8.63
CA HIS A 107 12.01 -4.29 -9.99
C HIS A 107 13.33 -3.84 -10.63
N ARG A 108 13.72 -2.59 -10.48
CA ARG A 108 15.02 -2.07 -10.99
C ARG A 108 16.21 -2.70 -10.28
N PHE A 109 16.09 -2.93 -8.98
CA PHE A 109 17.11 -3.65 -8.23
C PHE A 109 17.32 -5.06 -8.81
N MET A 110 16.26 -5.80 -9.07
CA MET A 110 16.36 -7.15 -9.65
C MET A 110 16.92 -7.14 -11.08
N LEU A 111 16.57 -6.16 -11.90
CA LEU A 111 17.20 -5.99 -13.22
C LEU A 111 18.71 -5.84 -13.11
N ARG A 112 19.19 -4.98 -12.21
CA ARG A 112 20.63 -4.84 -11.96
C ARG A 112 21.28 -6.14 -11.50
N VAL A 113 20.62 -6.86 -10.58
CA VAL A 113 21.11 -8.18 -10.13
C VAL A 113 21.29 -9.15 -11.30
N HIS A 114 20.31 -9.25 -12.19
CA HIS A 114 20.37 -10.11 -13.37
C HIS A 114 21.49 -9.69 -14.35
N GLU A 115 21.66 -8.38 -14.58
CA GLU A 115 22.74 -7.85 -15.41
C GLU A 115 24.10 -8.22 -14.83
N GLU A 116 24.31 -8.05 -13.54
CA GLU A 116 25.56 -8.41 -12.89
C GLU A 116 25.82 -9.92 -12.90
N LEU A 117 24.79 -10.75 -12.68
CA LEU A 117 24.92 -12.21 -12.78
C LEU A 117 25.32 -12.68 -14.19
N THR A 118 24.87 -11.98 -15.22
CA THR A 118 25.27 -12.28 -16.59
C THR A 118 26.79 -12.12 -16.78
N THR A 119 27.39 -11.12 -16.14
CA THR A 119 28.85 -10.91 -16.19
C THR A 119 29.63 -11.90 -15.34
N LEU A 120 28.98 -12.62 -14.45
CA LEU A 120 29.59 -13.54 -13.47
C LEU A 120 29.41 -15.01 -13.81
N GLN A 121 29.05 -15.32 -15.06
CA GLN A 121 28.95 -16.69 -15.53
C GLN A 121 30.27 -17.45 -15.34
N GLY A 122 30.20 -18.64 -14.73
CA GLY A 122 31.38 -19.48 -14.44
C GLY A 122 32.05 -19.20 -13.08
N HIS A 123 31.59 -18.22 -12.31
CA HIS A 123 32.03 -18.04 -10.93
C HIS A 123 31.27 -18.97 -9.97
N SER A 124 31.97 -19.42 -8.90
CA SER A 124 31.41 -20.40 -7.96
C SER A 124 30.30 -19.84 -7.09
N ASP A 125 30.30 -18.60 -6.70
CA ASP A 125 29.31 -18.00 -5.81
C ASP A 125 28.92 -16.61 -6.31
N PRO A 126 28.18 -16.49 -7.43
CA PRO A 126 27.94 -15.20 -8.05
C PRO A 126 27.09 -14.25 -7.19
N LEU A 127 26.14 -14.75 -6.40
CA LEU A 127 25.34 -13.92 -5.49
C LEU A 127 26.18 -13.27 -4.37
N GLU A 128 27.19 -13.96 -3.88
CA GLU A 128 28.14 -13.38 -2.92
C GLU A 128 28.92 -12.22 -3.53
N ILE A 129 29.33 -12.33 -4.78
CA ILE A 129 30.04 -11.27 -5.51
C ILE A 129 29.11 -10.08 -5.74
N VAL A 130 27.85 -10.32 -6.14
CA VAL A 130 26.83 -9.26 -6.29
C VAL A 130 26.63 -8.52 -4.97
N ALA A 131 26.49 -9.25 -3.87
CA ALA A 131 26.34 -8.65 -2.54
C ALA A 131 27.58 -7.83 -2.12
N ASP A 132 28.79 -8.29 -2.43
CA ASP A 132 30.01 -7.52 -2.21
C ASP A 132 30.02 -6.20 -2.99
N ARG A 133 29.54 -6.21 -4.22
CA ARG A 133 29.41 -4.99 -5.06
C ARG A 133 28.43 -3.99 -4.47
N PHE A 134 27.26 -4.46 -4.02
CA PHE A 134 26.30 -3.60 -3.33
C PHE A 134 26.89 -3.01 -2.04
N LYS A 135 27.55 -3.84 -1.23
CA LYS A 135 28.19 -3.36 0.00
C LYS A 135 29.30 -2.35 -0.25
N ALA A 136 30.03 -2.47 -1.34
CA ALA A 136 31.03 -1.48 -1.74
C ALA A 136 30.44 -0.08 -1.99
N GLU A 137 29.20 -0.02 -2.45
CA GLU A 137 28.50 1.22 -2.81
C GLU A 137 27.58 1.75 -1.69
N THR A 138 26.99 0.86 -0.86
CA THR A 138 25.96 1.28 0.08
C THR A 138 25.98 0.50 1.39
N ASP A 139 25.52 1.15 2.43
CA ASP A 139 25.21 0.54 3.74
C ASP A 139 23.71 0.40 3.98
N VAL A 140 22.89 1.14 3.23
CA VAL A 140 21.44 1.19 3.35
C VAL A 140 20.79 1.04 1.97
N LEU A 141 19.94 0.03 1.84
CA LEU A 141 19.08 -0.16 0.68
C LEU A 141 17.64 0.21 1.02
N CYS A 142 17.07 1.09 0.21
CA CYS A 142 15.67 1.45 0.28
C CYS A 142 14.96 0.90 -0.96
N PHE A 143 13.99 0.00 -0.76
CA PHE A 143 13.19 -0.55 -1.85
C PHE A 143 11.79 0.04 -1.85
N ASP A 144 11.43 0.66 -2.96
CA ASP A 144 10.04 1.01 -3.23
C ASP A 144 9.34 -0.18 -3.90
N GLU A 145 8.10 -0.42 -3.50
CA GLU A 145 7.21 -1.42 -4.12
C GLU A 145 7.80 -2.84 -4.14
N PHE A 146 8.20 -3.34 -2.98
CA PHE A 146 8.69 -4.71 -2.86
C PHE A 146 7.58 -5.71 -3.23
N PHE A 147 7.73 -6.32 -4.38
CA PHE A 147 6.76 -7.30 -4.90
C PHE A 147 7.47 -8.34 -5.76
N VAL A 148 7.15 -9.61 -5.57
CA VAL A 148 7.77 -10.72 -6.29
C VAL A 148 6.71 -11.50 -7.04
N SER A 149 6.80 -11.49 -8.37
CA SER A 149 5.90 -12.23 -9.28
C SER A 149 6.64 -13.21 -10.19
N ASP A 150 7.90 -12.96 -10.47
CA ASP A 150 8.71 -13.75 -11.38
C ASP A 150 9.45 -14.87 -10.64
N ILE A 151 9.45 -16.06 -11.24
CA ILE A 151 10.10 -17.23 -10.66
C ILE A 151 11.62 -17.07 -10.57
N THR A 152 12.24 -16.42 -11.54
CA THR A 152 13.70 -16.23 -11.58
C THR A 152 14.13 -15.35 -10.42
N ASP A 153 13.41 -14.24 -10.19
CA ASP A 153 13.62 -13.37 -9.02
C ASP A 153 13.41 -14.13 -7.72
N ALA A 154 12.32 -14.88 -7.62
CA ALA A 154 11.99 -15.63 -6.41
C ALA A 154 13.07 -16.65 -6.04
N MET A 155 13.67 -17.31 -7.05
CA MET A 155 14.71 -18.32 -6.79
C MET A 155 16.05 -17.71 -6.37
N LEU A 156 16.33 -16.46 -6.72
CA LEU A 156 17.56 -15.76 -6.35
C LEU A 156 17.47 -15.07 -4.98
N LEU A 157 16.27 -14.63 -4.60
CA LEU A 157 16.09 -13.72 -3.46
C LEU A 157 16.49 -14.31 -2.12
N GLY A 158 16.27 -15.58 -1.87
CA GLY A 158 16.67 -16.23 -0.62
C GLY A 158 18.18 -16.11 -0.36
N GLY A 159 18.97 -16.50 -1.32
CA GLY A 159 20.44 -16.41 -1.27
C GLY A 159 20.94 -14.96 -1.27
N LEU A 160 20.35 -14.11 -2.10
CA LEU A 160 20.75 -12.72 -2.22
C LEU A 160 20.49 -11.93 -0.94
N MET A 161 19.29 -12.04 -0.37
CA MET A 161 18.94 -11.33 0.87
C MET A 161 19.83 -11.76 2.02
N LYS A 162 20.08 -13.06 2.15
CA LYS A 162 21.03 -13.60 3.14
C LYS A 162 22.43 -13.01 2.97
N ALA A 163 22.92 -12.94 1.74
CA ALA A 163 24.24 -12.41 1.44
C ALA A 163 24.36 -10.90 1.74
N LEU A 164 23.32 -10.13 1.42
CA LEU A 164 23.27 -8.68 1.71
C LEU A 164 23.25 -8.43 3.22
N PHE A 165 22.39 -9.12 3.96
CA PHE A 165 22.30 -8.97 5.42
C PHE A 165 23.56 -9.44 6.15
N ALA A 166 24.21 -10.49 5.68
CA ALA A 166 25.49 -10.96 6.24
C ALA A 166 26.59 -9.90 6.14
N ARG A 167 26.48 -8.96 5.22
CA ARG A 167 27.41 -7.83 5.05
C ARG A 167 27.00 -6.58 5.83
N GLY A 168 25.96 -6.67 6.65
CA GLY A 168 25.50 -5.58 7.49
C GLY A 168 24.75 -4.49 6.71
N ILE A 169 24.22 -4.79 5.51
CA ILE A 169 23.34 -3.86 4.81
C ILE A 169 21.99 -3.78 5.53
N THR A 170 21.55 -2.56 5.80
CA THR A 170 20.24 -2.28 6.38
C THR A 170 19.22 -2.11 5.26
N LEU A 171 18.08 -2.79 5.39
CA LEU A 171 16.97 -2.70 4.43
C LEU A 171 15.82 -1.91 5.02
N VAL A 172 15.35 -0.91 4.27
CA VAL A 172 14.04 -0.26 4.48
C VAL A 172 13.23 -0.45 3.21
N ALA A 173 12.06 -1.06 3.33
CA ALA A 173 11.25 -1.39 2.17
C ALA A 173 9.79 -0.95 2.35
N THR A 174 9.15 -0.63 1.25
CA THR A 174 7.70 -0.45 1.17
C THR A 174 7.08 -1.55 0.31
N SER A 175 5.89 -1.98 0.66
CA SER A 175 5.12 -2.98 -0.09
C SER A 175 3.62 -2.77 0.10
N ASN A 176 2.82 -3.36 -0.77
CA ASN A 176 1.37 -3.38 -0.61
C ASN A 176 0.88 -4.59 0.21
N ILE A 177 1.76 -5.58 0.44
CA ILE A 177 1.42 -6.83 1.12
C ILE A 177 2.47 -7.17 2.20
N PRO A 178 2.06 -7.92 3.25
CA PRO A 178 3.01 -8.38 4.26
C PRO A 178 4.01 -9.39 3.69
N PRO A 179 5.17 -9.58 4.35
CA PRO A 179 6.18 -10.54 3.87
C PRO A 179 5.65 -11.96 3.66
N ASP A 180 4.76 -12.44 4.54
CA ASP A 180 4.22 -13.80 4.46
C ASP A 180 3.35 -14.03 3.21
N GLU A 181 2.88 -12.98 2.56
CA GLU A 181 2.10 -13.06 1.32
C GLU A 181 2.92 -12.83 0.05
N LEU A 182 4.20 -12.50 0.19
CA LEU A 182 5.09 -12.37 -0.96
C LEU A 182 5.16 -13.68 -1.75
N TYR A 183 5.08 -13.57 -3.07
CA TYR A 183 5.13 -14.70 -3.99
C TYR A 183 4.11 -15.80 -3.66
N ARG A 184 2.97 -15.41 -3.11
CA ARG A 184 1.85 -16.33 -2.80
C ARG A 184 1.39 -17.05 -4.06
N ASN A 185 1.17 -18.36 -3.95
CA ASN A 185 0.85 -19.24 -5.06
C ASN A 185 1.91 -19.32 -6.18
N GLY A 186 3.11 -18.81 -5.98
CA GLY A 186 4.20 -18.90 -6.93
C GLY A 186 4.78 -20.32 -7.04
N LEU A 187 5.30 -20.64 -8.22
CA LEU A 187 5.96 -21.92 -8.47
C LEU A 187 7.20 -22.09 -7.58
N GLN A 188 7.35 -23.26 -6.94
CA GLN A 188 8.45 -23.58 -6.04
C GLN A 188 8.59 -22.60 -4.85
N ARG A 189 7.47 -22.13 -4.32
CA ARG A 189 7.45 -21.14 -3.25
C ARG A 189 8.28 -21.54 -2.02
N ALA A 190 8.42 -22.84 -1.75
CA ALA A 190 9.27 -23.32 -0.67
C ALA A 190 10.73 -22.83 -0.77
N ARG A 191 11.25 -22.64 -1.98
CA ARG A 191 12.58 -22.09 -2.22
C ARG A 191 12.67 -20.57 -2.04
N PHE A 192 11.53 -19.89 -2.03
CA PHE A 192 11.44 -18.47 -1.75
C PHE A 192 11.28 -18.15 -0.26
N LEU A 193 10.74 -19.06 0.54
CA LEU A 193 10.51 -18.85 1.99
C LEU A 193 11.76 -18.36 2.74
N PRO A 194 12.99 -18.78 2.43
CA PRO A 194 14.18 -18.22 3.06
C PRO A 194 14.35 -16.71 2.88
N ALA A 195 13.84 -16.13 1.79
CA ALA A 195 13.82 -14.67 1.60
C ALA A 195 12.87 -13.98 2.58
N ILE A 196 11.68 -14.54 2.79
CA ILE A 196 10.72 -14.04 3.79
C ILE A 196 11.34 -14.13 5.20
N ASP A 197 11.94 -15.26 5.54
CA ASP A 197 12.57 -15.45 6.85
C ASP A 197 13.70 -14.44 7.08
N ALA A 198 14.53 -14.19 6.07
CA ALA A 198 15.61 -13.21 6.14
C ALA A 198 15.07 -11.78 6.37
N ILE A 199 14.00 -11.39 5.67
CA ILE A 199 13.35 -10.09 5.87
C ILE A 199 12.82 -9.98 7.29
N LYS A 200 12.09 -10.96 7.79
CA LYS A 200 11.51 -10.97 9.14
C LYS A 200 12.58 -10.96 10.23
N GLN A 201 13.72 -11.59 9.96
CA GLN A 201 14.85 -11.64 10.90
C GLN A 201 15.59 -10.30 10.98
N HIS A 202 15.69 -9.56 9.89
CA HIS A 202 16.52 -8.35 9.77
C HIS A 202 15.72 -7.05 9.69
N CYS A 203 14.40 -7.13 9.61
CA CYS A 203 13.52 -5.96 9.57
C CYS A 203 12.38 -6.11 10.56
N ASP A 204 11.98 -5.00 11.18
CA ASP A 204 10.67 -4.91 11.80
C ASP A 204 9.61 -4.84 10.72
N ILE A 205 8.47 -5.49 10.97
CA ILE A 205 7.35 -5.51 10.03
C ILE A 205 6.25 -4.62 10.57
N MET A 206 5.87 -3.63 9.78
CA MET A 206 4.87 -2.66 10.18
C MET A 206 3.78 -2.50 9.14
N ASN A 207 2.54 -2.72 9.56
CA ASN A 207 1.38 -2.33 8.78
C ASN A 207 1.12 -0.83 8.95
N VAL A 208 1.20 -0.07 7.85
CA VAL A 208 0.94 1.38 7.85
C VAL A 208 -0.49 1.72 7.42
N ASP A 209 -1.35 0.71 7.36
CA ASP A 209 -2.76 0.84 7.02
C ASP A 209 -3.63 1.24 8.24
N ALA A 210 -3.18 2.19 9.02
CA ALA A 210 -3.94 2.69 10.17
C ALA A 210 -5.33 3.20 9.80
N GLY A 211 -5.48 3.64 8.55
CA GLY A 211 -6.76 4.07 8.05
C GLY A 211 -7.84 2.97 8.03
N ILE A 212 -7.47 1.69 8.12
CA ILE A 212 -8.46 0.62 8.20
C ILE A 212 -9.24 0.70 9.52
N ASP A 213 -8.57 0.82 10.64
CA ASP A 213 -9.27 0.94 11.93
C ASP A 213 -10.08 2.24 12.04
N TYR A 214 -9.53 3.34 11.57
CA TYR A 214 -10.23 4.62 11.57
C TYR A 214 -11.42 4.61 10.60
N ARG A 215 -11.24 4.11 9.38
CA ARG A 215 -12.32 3.94 8.40
C ARG A 215 -13.38 2.98 8.92
N LEU A 216 -12.96 1.84 9.47
CA LEU A 216 -13.86 0.87 10.07
C LEU A 216 -14.66 1.52 11.19
N ARG A 217 -14.01 2.22 12.12
CA ARG A 217 -14.68 2.93 13.20
C ARG A 217 -15.67 3.96 12.67
N THR A 218 -15.25 4.78 11.71
CA THR A 218 -16.12 5.78 11.08
C THR A 218 -17.34 5.14 10.45
N LEU A 219 -17.14 4.07 9.66
CA LEU A 219 -18.22 3.38 8.95
C LEU A 219 -19.15 2.63 9.90
N THR A 220 -18.63 2.00 10.96
CA THR A 220 -19.46 1.29 11.94
C THR A 220 -20.30 2.21 12.80
N GLN A 221 -19.88 3.46 12.98
CA GLN A 221 -20.61 4.46 13.76
C GLN A 221 -21.56 5.31 12.91
N ALA A 222 -21.46 5.24 11.58
CA ALA A 222 -22.22 6.05 10.66
C ALA A 222 -23.48 5.32 10.17
N HIS A 223 -24.48 6.12 9.79
CA HIS A 223 -25.54 5.62 8.92
C HIS A 223 -25.02 5.58 7.50
N LEU A 224 -25.06 4.41 6.87
CA LEU A 224 -24.51 4.20 5.53
C LEU A 224 -25.55 4.38 4.42
N TRP A 225 -26.83 4.46 4.78
CA TRP A 225 -27.92 4.82 3.90
C TRP A 225 -28.64 6.04 4.49
N LEU A 226 -28.46 7.19 3.85
CA LEU A 226 -28.95 8.48 4.31
C LEU A 226 -30.13 8.92 3.42
N SER A 227 -31.27 9.17 4.03
CA SER A 227 -32.47 9.65 3.35
C SER A 227 -33.30 10.54 4.29
N PRO A 228 -34.16 11.43 3.76
CA PRO A 228 -34.35 11.81 2.37
C PRO A 228 -33.22 12.72 1.83
N LEU A 229 -33.28 13.09 0.56
CA LEU A 229 -32.33 14.05 -0.04
C LEU A 229 -32.70 15.48 0.39
N ASN A 230 -31.98 16.01 1.38
CA ASN A 230 -32.13 17.36 1.90
C ASN A 230 -30.76 17.93 2.34
N ASN A 231 -30.75 19.12 2.87
CA ASN A 231 -29.51 19.77 3.32
C ASN A 231 -28.82 19.01 4.46
N ASP A 232 -29.60 18.47 5.39
CA ASP A 232 -29.04 17.70 6.52
C ASP A 232 -28.32 16.44 6.03
N THR A 233 -28.95 15.70 5.14
CA THR A 233 -28.32 14.51 4.50
C THR A 233 -27.06 14.91 3.73
N ARG A 234 -27.07 16.01 3.04
CA ARG A 234 -25.89 16.53 2.32
C ARG A 234 -24.75 16.86 3.27
N GLU A 235 -25.03 17.55 4.35
CA GLU A 235 -24.03 17.84 5.39
C GLU A 235 -23.46 16.58 6.04
N GLN A 236 -24.30 15.57 6.28
CA GLN A 236 -23.85 14.30 6.80
C GLN A 236 -22.93 13.57 5.82
N MET A 237 -23.26 13.58 4.52
CA MET A 237 -22.39 13.02 3.48
C MET A 237 -21.04 13.76 3.41
N ASP A 238 -21.03 15.07 3.49
CA ASP A 238 -19.79 15.87 3.47
C ASP A 238 -18.94 15.62 4.73
N LYS A 239 -19.55 15.48 5.89
CA LYS A 239 -18.84 15.07 7.13
C LYS A 239 -18.24 13.67 7.02
N LEU A 240 -18.98 12.72 6.48
CA LEU A 240 -18.48 11.36 6.24
C LEU A 240 -17.33 11.36 5.22
N TRP A 241 -17.47 12.13 4.15
CA TRP A 241 -16.40 12.30 3.18
C TRP A 241 -15.11 12.81 3.86
N LEU A 242 -15.20 13.90 4.61
CA LEU A 242 -14.06 14.45 5.34
C LEU A 242 -13.42 13.42 6.28
N ALA A 243 -14.26 12.67 6.98
CA ALA A 243 -13.79 11.64 7.90
C ALA A 243 -13.11 10.46 7.19
N LEU A 244 -13.57 10.06 6.02
CA LEU A 244 -13.04 8.91 5.25
C LEU A 244 -11.86 9.29 4.34
N ALA A 245 -11.94 10.46 3.72
CA ALA A 245 -10.96 10.94 2.75
C ALA A 245 -9.81 11.73 3.39
N GLY A 246 -10.04 12.32 4.57
CA GLY A 246 -9.04 13.12 5.29
C GLY A 246 -8.88 14.55 4.77
N ALA A 247 -9.63 14.94 3.72
CA ALA A 247 -9.59 16.28 3.14
C ALA A 247 -11.00 16.72 2.72
N PRO A 248 -11.30 18.03 2.71
CA PRO A 248 -12.54 18.53 2.16
C PRO A 248 -12.72 18.09 0.72
N ARG A 249 -13.96 17.86 0.30
CA ARG A 249 -14.26 17.48 -1.08
C ARG A 249 -14.02 18.68 -1.99
N ALA A 250 -12.94 18.60 -2.75
CA ALA A 250 -12.67 19.51 -3.87
C ALA A 250 -13.47 19.07 -5.10
N ALA A 251 -13.54 19.93 -6.14
CA ALA A 251 -14.09 19.52 -7.43
C ALA A 251 -13.41 18.22 -7.88
N GLY A 252 -14.20 17.17 -8.09
CA GLY A 252 -13.69 15.86 -8.38
C GLY A 252 -12.97 15.81 -9.73
N PRO A 253 -11.89 15.02 -9.83
CA PRO A 253 -11.26 14.76 -11.10
C PRO A 253 -12.18 13.96 -12.02
N THR A 254 -11.96 14.07 -13.32
CA THR A 254 -12.52 13.12 -14.29
C THR A 254 -11.56 11.92 -14.38
N LEU A 255 -12.07 10.74 -14.12
CA LEU A 255 -11.32 9.49 -14.27
C LEU A 255 -11.49 8.95 -15.69
N GLU A 256 -10.50 8.23 -16.15
CA GLU A 256 -10.64 7.39 -17.35
C GLU A 256 -10.86 5.93 -16.92
N ILE A 257 -12.04 5.41 -17.22
CA ILE A 257 -12.43 4.02 -16.91
C ILE A 257 -12.83 3.33 -18.23
N ASN A 258 -12.10 2.27 -18.59
CA ASN A 258 -12.34 1.51 -19.82
C ASN A 258 -12.42 2.42 -21.07
N HIS A 259 -11.48 3.35 -21.20
CA HIS A 259 -11.38 4.33 -22.29
C HIS A 259 -12.57 5.31 -22.38
N ARG A 260 -13.26 5.54 -21.28
CA ARG A 260 -14.36 6.49 -21.19
C ARG A 260 -14.19 7.40 -19.98
N GLU A 261 -14.56 8.65 -20.15
CA GLU A 261 -14.55 9.62 -19.08
C GLU A 261 -15.61 9.28 -18.02
N LEU A 262 -15.23 9.40 -16.75
CA LEU A 262 -16.11 9.28 -15.61
C LEU A 262 -15.88 10.49 -14.70
N PRO A 263 -16.76 11.51 -14.79
CA PRO A 263 -16.69 12.64 -13.89
C PRO A 263 -17.01 12.22 -12.47
N THR A 264 -16.22 12.70 -11.51
CA THR A 264 -16.40 12.37 -10.10
C THR A 264 -16.78 13.60 -9.29
N LEU A 265 -17.31 13.37 -8.10
CA LEU A 265 -17.53 14.43 -7.10
C LEU A 265 -16.33 14.56 -6.16
N GLY A 266 -15.44 13.59 -6.14
CA GLY A 266 -14.22 13.57 -5.34
C GLY A 266 -13.51 12.25 -5.45
N VAL A 267 -12.18 12.28 -5.38
CA VAL A 267 -11.32 11.09 -5.27
C VAL A 267 -10.21 11.41 -4.29
N GLU A 268 -10.14 10.68 -3.19
CA GLU A 268 -9.09 10.83 -2.19
C GLU A 268 -8.97 9.56 -1.35
N ASN A 269 -7.77 9.16 -0.96
CA ASN A 269 -7.50 8.02 -0.07
C ASN A 269 -8.29 6.74 -0.39
N GLN A 270 -8.29 6.30 -1.65
CA GLN A 270 -9.07 5.14 -2.12
C GLN A 270 -10.60 5.28 -1.88
N THR A 271 -11.08 6.49 -1.69
CA THR A 271 -12.49 6.82 -1.58
C THR A 271 -12.93 7.57 -2.82
N LEU A 272 -14.00 7.11 -3.43
CA LEU A 272 -14.66 7.74 -4.58
C LEU A 272 -15.96 8.37 -4.11
N ALA A 273 -16.22 9.62 -4.51
CA ALA A 273 -17.55 10.21 -4.47
C ALA A 273 -18.05 10.37 -5.91
N ALA A 274 -19.22 9.84 -6.19
CA ALA A 274 -19.84 9.92 -7.51
C ALA A 274 -21.36 9.99 -7.39
N SER A 275 -22.02 10.60 -8.38
CA SER A 275 -23.47 10.65 -8.42
C SER A 275 -24.08 9.38 -9.02
N PHE A 276 -25.31 9.09 -8.64
CA PHE A 276 -26.12 8.06 -9.30
C PHE A 276 -26.23 8.32 -10.81
N ALA A 277 -26.37 9.57 -11.21
CA ALA A 277 -26.42 9.94 -12.63
C ALA A 277 -25.18 9.46 -13.39
N THR A 278 -23.99 9.73 -12.88
CA THR A 278 -22.73 9.30 -13.50
C THR A 278 -22.57 7.77 -13.52
N LEU A 279 -22.96 7.08 -12.47
CA LEU A 279 -22.72 5.64 -12.35
C LEU A 279 -23.85 4.77 -12.92
N CYS A 280 -25.08 5.24 -12.94
CA CYS A 280 -26.24 4.40 -13.30
C CYS A 280 -27.11 4.98 -14.40
N VAL A 281 -27.15 6.31 -14.64
CA VAL A 281 -27.90 6.93 -15.74
C VAL A 281 -27.09 6.94 -17.01
N ASP A 282 -25.83 7.37 -16.92
CA ASP A 282 -24.89 7.30 -18.04
C ASP A 282 -24.71 5.83 -18.50
N ALA A 283 -24.34 5.65 -19.75
CA ALA A 283 -24.16 4.34 -20.36
C ALA A 283 -22.95 3.60 -19.77
N ARG A 284 -23.09 3.11 -18.54
CA ARG A 284 -22.09 2.27 -17.85
C ARG A 284 -22.41 0.79 -18.01
N SER A 285 -21.38 -0.02 -17.85
CA SER A 285 -21.49 -1.48 -17.93
C SER A 285 -20.91 -2.14 -16.68
N GLN A 286 -21.16 -3.42 -16.53
CA GLN A 286 -20.55 -4.23 -15.47
C GLN A 286 -19.03 -4.10 -15.42
N HIS A 287 -18.36 -4.00 -16.58
CA HIS A 287 -16.90 -3.81 -16.64
C HIS A 287 -16.43 -2.52 -15.96
N ASP A 288 -17.24 -1.46 -16.02
CA ASP A 288 -16.92 -0.20 -15.32
C ASP A 288 -16.99 -0.39 -13.81
N TYR A 289 -17.98 -1.11 -13.32
CA TYR A 289 -18.13 -1.41 -11.89
C TYR A 289 -17.04 -2.34 -11.37
N ILE A 290 -16.61 -3.30 -12.17
CA ILE A 290 -15.44 -4.13 -11.85
C ILE A 290 -14.18 -3.25 -11.72
N ALA A 291 -13.95 -2.35 -12.67
CA ALA A 291 -12.80 -1.45 -12.62
C ALA A 291 -12.83 -0.55 -11.38
N LEU A 292 -13.98 0.07 -11.08
CA LEU A 292 -14.15 0.90 -9.90
C LEU A 292 -13.98 0.10 -8.60
N SER A 293 -14.51 -1.11 -8.53
CA SER A 293 -14.40 -1.96 -7.36
C SER A 293 -12.97 -2.40 -7.05
N ARG A 294 -12.11 -2.44 -8.05
CA ARG A 294 -10.67 -2.71 -7.88
C ARG A 294 -9.90 -1.50 -7.37
N LEU A 295 -10.28 -0.31 -7.86
CA LEU A 295 -9.55 0.93 -7.55
C LEU A 295 -9.89 1.50 -6.18
N PHE A 296 -11.14 1.33 -5.72
CA PHE A 296 -11.65 2.01 -4.55
C PHE A 296 -12.06 1.06 -3.43
N HIS A 297 -11.56 1.34 -2.24
CA HIS A 297 -11.97 0.67 -1.00
C HIS A 297 -13.38 1.09 -0.58
N THR A 298 -13.69 2.38 -0.75
CA THR A 298 -14.96 2.99 -0.33
C THR A 298 -15.54 3.84 -1.46
N VAL A 299 -16.83 3.69 -1.69
CA VAL A 299 -17.58 4.52 -2.64
C VAL A 299 -18.72 5.22 -1.92
N MET A 300 -18.79 6.53 -2.09
CA MET A 300 -19.90 7.36 -1.66
C MET A 300 -20.78 7.70 -2.87
N LEU A 301 -21.95 7.10 -2.92
CA LEU A 301 -22.91 7.25 -4.01
C LEU A 301 -23.96 8.28 -3.64
N PHE A 302 -24.01 9.36 -4.39
CA PHE A 302 -24.87 10.51 -4.14
C PHE A 302 -26.14 10.50 -4.99
N ASP A 303 -27.24 10.94 -4.38
CA ASP A 303 -28.48 11.31 -5.07
C ASP A 303 -29.17 10.13 -5.76
N VAL A 304 -29.28 9.02 -5.08
CA VAL A 304 -30.01 7.85 -5.60
C VAL A 304 -31.52 8.14 -5.56
N PRO A 305 -32.19 8.20 -6.73
CA PRO A 305 -33.63 8.47 -6.80
C PRO A 305 -34.45 7.23 -6.48
N VAL A 306 -35.74 7.40 -6.24
CA VAL A 306 -36.68 6.28 -6.30
C VAL A 306 -36.66 5.71 -7.72
N MET A 307 -36.39 4.42 -7.84
CA MET A 307 -36.37 3.72 -9.13
C MET A 307 -37.76 3.16 -9.44
N THR A 308 -38.48 3.88 -10.26
CA THR A 308 -39.81 3.50 -10.75
C THR A 308 -39.73 2.69 -12.05
N ALA A 309 -40.87 2.35 -12.63
CA ALA A 309 -40.95 1.66 -13.92
C ALA A 309 -40.26 2.41 -15.08
N GLN A 310 -40.10 3.74 -14.97
CA GLN A 310 -39.34 4.53 -15.95
C GLN A 310 -37.84 4.40 -15.83
N LEU A 311 -37.32 3.94 -14.69
CA LEU A 311 -35.89 3.80 -14.41
C LEU A 311 -35.43 2.34 -14.35
N GLU A 312 -36.06 1.45 -15.09
CA GLU A 312 -35.71 0.02 -15.07
C GLU A 312 -34.30 -0.26 -15.58
N SER A 313 -33.81 0.49 -16.56
CA SER A 313 -32.43 0.36 -17.06
C SER A 313 -31.42 0.82 -16.04
N GLU A 314 -31.69 1.92 -15.37
CA GLU A 314 -30.87 2.48 -14.29
C GLU A 314 -30.88 1.56 -13.08
N ALA A 315 -32.04 0.99 -12.74
CA ALA A 315 -32.20 0.01 -11.69
C ALA A 315 -31.36 -1.26 -11.95
N ARG A 316 -31.34 -1.72 -13.18
CA ARG A 316 -30.51 -2.88 -13.59
C ARG A 316 -29.02 -2.59 -13.41
N ARG A 317 -28.56 -1.38 -13.79
CA ARG A 317 -27.17 -0.96 -13.57
C ARG A 317 -26.85 -0.80 -12.08
N PHE A 318 -27.79 -0.27 -11.30
CA PHE A 318 -27.62 -0.19 -9.85
C PHE A 318 -27.45 -1.58 -9.20
N ILE A 319 -28.24 -2.56 -9.61
CA ILE A 319 -28.08 -3.95 -9.16
C ILE A 319 -26.69 -4.48 -9.53
N ALA A 320 -26.24 -4.28 -10.75
CA ALA A 320 -24.91 -4.72 -11.21
C ALA A 320 -23.79 -4.05 -10.42
N LEU A 321 -23.90 -2.75 -10.15
CA LEU A 321 -22.94 -2.01 -9.30
C LEU A 321 -22.88 -2.60 -7.89
N VAL A 322 -24.02 -2.83 -7.25
CA VAL A 322 -24.08 -3.39 -5.90
C VAL A 322 -23.49 -4.81 -5.88
N ASP A 323 -23.79 -5.62 -6.87
CA ASP A 323 -23.27 -6.97 -6.98
C ASP A 323 -21.73 -6.97 -7.04
N GLU A 324 -21.13 -6.16 -7.89
CA GLU A 324 -19.67 -6.07 -8.01
C GLU A 324 -19.01 -5.50 -6.76
N PHE A 325 -19.60 -4.50 -6.15
CA PHE A 325 -19.05 -3.90 -4.92
C PHE A 325 -19.15 -4.87 -3.75
N TYR A 326 -20.26 -5.62 -3.65
CA TYR A 326 -20.42 -6.64 -2.63
C TYR A 326 -19.38 -7.75 -2.75
N GLU A 327 -19.17 -8.29 -3.94
CA GLU A 327 -18.22 -9.39 -4.18
C GLU A 327 -16.76 -8.99 -3.85
N ARG A 328 -16.40 -7.73 -4.01
CA ARG A 328 -15.05 -7.23 -3.73
C ARG A 328 -14.91 -6.50 -2.38
N HIS A 329 -15.94 -6.60 -1.55
CA HIS A 329 -15.96 -5.98 -0.22
C HIS A 329 -15.74 -4.47 -0.24
N VAL A 330 -16.20 -3.78 -1.27
CA VAL A 330 -16.20 -2.32 -1.33
C VAL A 330 -17.19 -1.78 -0.31
N LYS A 331 -16.79 -0.76 0.45
CA LYS A 331 -17.67 -0.12 1.43
C LYS A 331 -18.50 0.93 0.70
N LEU A 332 -19.81 0.89 0.90
CA LEU A 332 -20.75 1.73 0.18
C LEU A 332 -21.52 2.64 1.14
N VAL A 333 -21.45 3.95 0.92
CA VAL A 333 -22.26 4.96 1.60
C VAL A 333 -23.18 5.60 0.58
N VAL A 334 -24.45 5.69 0.87
CA VAL A 334 -25.47 6.13 -0.09
C VAL A 334 -26.30 7.27 0.47
N SER A 335 -26.51 8.33 -0.32
CA SER A 335 -27.61 9.28 -0.11
C SER A 335 -28.73 9.01 -1.10
N ALA A 336 -29.94 8.87 -0.60
CA ALA A 336 -31.10 8.44 -1.38
C ALA A 336 -32.37 9.25 -1.06
N ALA A 337 -33.28 9.25 -2.01
CA ALA A 337 -34.57 9.97 -1.87
C ALA A 337 -35.48 9.38 -0.78
N VAL A 338 -35.36 8.06 -0.52
CA VAL A 338 -36.21 7.29 0.39
C VAL A 338 -35.38 6.27 1.17
N PRO A 339 -35.94 5.69 2.26
CA PRO A 339 -35.29 4.57 2.95
C PRO A 339 -34.98 3.39 2.03
N LEU A 340 -34.02 2.57 2.41
CA LEU A 340 -33.49 1.46 1.61
C LEU A 340 -34.58 0.56 0.99
N TYR A 341 -35.57 0.14 1.78
CA TYR A 341 -36.59 -0.80 1.32
C TYR A 341 -37.61 -0.19 0.36
N ASP A 342 -37.67 1.13 0.24
CA ASP A 342 -38.60 1.85 -0.60
C ASP A 342 -37.93 2.35 -1.92
N ILE A 343 -36.65 2.00 -2.13
CA ILE A 343 -35.87 2.57 -3.23
C ILE A 343 -36.29 2.07 -4.62
N TYR A 344 -36.81 0.84 -4.72
CA TYR A 344 -37.29 0.27 -5.95
C TYR A 344 -38.81 0.12 -5.92
N GLN A 345 -39.48 0.77 -6.85
CA GLN A 345 -40.94 0.78 -7.01
C GLN A 345 -41.34 0.39 -8.44
N GLY A 346 -40.48 -0.33 -9.14
CA GLY A 346 -40.78 -0.92 -10.44
C GLY A 346 -41.40 -2.32 -10.31
N GLU A 347 -41.66 -2.94 -11.45
CA GLU A 347 -42.32 -4.27 -11.52
C GLU A 347 -41.34 -5.35 -12.03
N ARG A 348 -40.51 -5.04 -13.00
CA ARG A 348 -39.76 -6.03 -13.77
C ARG A 348 -38.58 -6.65 -13.01
N LEU A 349 -38.00 -5.96 -12.05
CA LEU A 349 -36.81 -6.36 -11.32
C LEU A 349 -37.09 -6.67 -9.85
N LYS A 350 -38.32 -6.94 -9.47
CA LYS A 350 -38.70 -7.22 -8.07
C LYS A 350 -37.87 -8.33 -7.44
N PHE A 351 -37.69 -9.41 -8.17
CA PHE A 351 -36.94 -10.57 -7.67
C PHE A 351 -35.46 -10.24 -7.50
N GLU A 352 -34.85 -9.66 -8.51
CA GLU A 352 -33.43 -9.26 -8.49
C GLU A 352 -33.19 -8.19 -7.43
N PHE A 353 -34.12 -7.28 -7.24
CA PHE A 353 -34.00 -6.24 -6.21
C PHE A 353 -34.13 -6.77 -4.78
N GLN A 354 -34.86 -7.86 -4.54
CA GLN A 354 -34.86 -8.49 -3.21
C GLN A 354 -33.46 -8.94 -2.80
N ARG A 355 -32.71 -9.55 -3.70
CA ARG A 355 -31.31 -9.92 -3.47
C ARG A 355 -30.43 -8.70 -3.28
N CYS A 356 -30.60 -7.67 -4.11
CA CYS A 356 -29.88 -6.42 -4.00
C CYS A 356 -30.09 -5.74 -2.64
N LEU A 357 -31.33 -5.68 -2.16
CA LEU A 357 -31.65 -5.12 -0.83
C LEU A 357 -31.00 -5.92 0.29
N SER A 358 -31.02 -7.26 0.21
CA SER A 358 -30.35 -8.11 1.20
C SER A 358 -28.84 -7.86 1.24
N ARG A 359 -28.20 -7.72 0.09
CA ARG A 359 -26.78 -7.37 -0.01
C ARG A 359 -26.49 -5.98 0.55
N LEU A 360 -27.28 -4.98 0.20
CA LEU A 360 -27.14 -3.63 0.74
C LEU A 360 -27.30 -3.59 2.25
N GLN A 361 -28.21 -4.38 2.80
CA GLN A 361 -28.35 -4.49 4.24
C GLN A 361 -27.14 -5.17 4.89
N GLU A 362 -26.66 -6.26 4.32
CA GLU A 362 -25.43 -6.92 4.79
C GLU A 362 -24.22 -6.00 4.71
N MET A 363 -24.11 -5.18 3.65
CA MET A 363 -23.03 -4.22 3.48
C MET A 363 -22.97 -3.14 4.57
N GLN A 364 -24.03 -2.96 5.33
CA GLN A 364 -24.07 -2.05 6.49
C GLN A 364 -23.68 -2.76 7.81
N SER A 365 -23.51 -4.07 7.80
CA SER A 365 -23.15 -4.84 9.00
C SER A 365 -21.68 -4.64 9.37
N GLU A 366 -21.40 -4.68 10.67
CA GLU A 366 -20.03 -4.63 11.18
C GLU A 366 -19.17 -5.77 10.63
N GLU A 367 -19.76 -6.96 10.47
CA GLU A 367 -19.08 -8.12 9.90
C GLU A 367 -18.60 -7.85 8.47
N TYR A 368 -19.47 -7.30 7.62
CA TYR A 368 -19.09 -6.95 6.25
C TYR A 368 -18.04 -5.82 6.23
N LEU A 369 -18.21 -4.79 7.06
CA LEU A 369 -17.29 -3.66 7.11
C LEU A 369 -15.87 -4.08 7.54
N LYS A 370 -15.74 -5.13 8.33
CA LYS A 370 -14.45 -5.72 8.73
C LYS A 370 -13.76 -6.53 7.63
N ARG A 371 -14.48 -6.97 6.61
CA ARG A 371 -13.90 -7.75 5.51
C ARG A 371 -12.89 -6.89 4.74
N PRO A 372 -11.68 -7.40 4.46
CA PRO A 372 -10.71 -6.66 3.67
C PRO A 372 -11.22 -6.44 2.24
N HIS A 373 -10.89 -5.28 1.67
CA HIS A 373 -11.14 -5.00 0.27
C HIS A 373 -10.35 -5.96 -0.62
N MET A 374 -10.96 -6.43 -1.69
CA MET A 374 -10.38 -7.36 -2.67
C MET A 374 -10.20 -6.64 -4.02
N PRO A 375 -9.05 -5.95 -4.25
CA PRO A 375 -8.78 -5.21 -5.48
C PRO A 375 -8.60 -6.08 -6.73
#